data_7631bce655c6a91dda27576ba4c20c66
#
_entry.id   7631bce655c6a91dda27576ba4c20c66
#
_cell.length_a   1.000
_cell.length_b   1.000
_cell.length_c   1.000
_cell.angle_alpha   90.00
_cell.angle_beta   90.00
_cell.angle_gamma   90.00
#
_symmetry.space_group_name_H-M   'P 1'
#
loop_
_entity.id
_entity.type
_entity.pdbx_description
1 polymer ?
#
loop_
_entity_poly.entity_id
_entity_poly.type
_entity_poly.pdbx_seq_one_letter_code
_entity_poly.pdbx_strand_id
1 'polypeptide(L)'
;MANLKCFFALFVAMGAIVGCDNDYALYATNVAECEDEIITEYVEVEVPVYIETEVESDPGLIWVDSFTQPQSVDGVDILWVIDTSGSMNTYDPQLEAGIESMLNALPATGWRLAMTSSDPPTAALEEQFPLVPGDDIADAMNMYSNMGRGHSEEGFDAAKAYMENDYALTWMRPDAALLIVMVSDEEEQSNGDFPNVDDFIFWYQAQHGGSVYLASVINLDPADSVCDRPPSASDIGERYMEATNYFGGYIVDICSEDWSPGVTAASTQVEPHEHIELTHVPVEASIRVFINQQLNSDWYYEPSDNRVYFDIIPESNSLVEVGYLYHEEEGDTGDTGTP
;
A
#
# COMPACT_ATOMS: atom_id res chain seq x y z
N MET A 1 -66.73 -30.78 -5.80
CA MET A 1 -65.93 -29.57 -5.52
C MET A 1 -64.48 -30.00 -5.54
N ALA A 2 -63.84 -29.86 -6.67
CA ALA A 2 -62.41 -30.16 -6.82
C ALA A 2 -61.70 -28.84 -7.08
N ASN A 3 -60.82 -28.44 -6.15
CA ASN A 3 -60.00 -27.27 -6.29
C ASN A 3 -58.83 -27.58 -7.25
N LEU A 4 -58.91 -27.05 -8.44
CA LEU A 4 -57.80 -27.10 -9.42
C LEU A 4 -56.83 -25.96 -9.11
N LYS A 5 -55.66 -26.30 -8.60
CA LYS A 5 -54.53 -25.33 -8.44
C LYS A 5 -53.77 -25.30 -9.74
N CYS A 6 -53.82 -24.17 -10.43
CA CYS A 6 -52.90 -23.88 -11.54
C CYS A 6 -51.52 -23.59 -10.97
N PHE A 7 -50.53 -24.42 -11.32
CA PHE A 7 -49.11 -24.14 -11.08
C PHE A 7 -48.56 -23.37 -12.27
N PHE A 8 -48.07 -22.17 -12.04
CA PHE A 8 -47.22 -21.45 -13.00
C PHE A 8 -45.81 -21.99 -12.87
N ALA A 9 -45.33 -22.66 -13.89
CA ALA A 9 -43.92 -22.99 -14.01
C ALA A 9 -43.26 -21.99 -14.97
N LEU A 10 -42.42 -21.12 -14.42
CA LEU A 10 -41.58 -20.24 -15.22
C LEU A 10 -40.30 -21.01 -15.58
N PHE A 11 -40.19 -21.45 -16.81
CA PHE A 11 -38.90 -22.00 -17.31
C PHE A 11 -38.07 -20.88 -17.92
N VAL A 12 -37.01 -20.48 -17.22
CA VAL A 12 -35.93 -19.68 -17.81
C VAL A 12 -34.95 -20.64 -18.46
N ALA A 13 -34.97 -20.76 -19.76
CA ALA A 13 -33.94 -21.49 -20.49
C ALA A 13 -32.74 -20.55 -20.67
N MET A 14 -31.69 -20.73 -19.89
CA MET A 14 -30.36 -20.15 -20.19
C MET A 14 -29.79 -20.90 -21.38
N GLY A 15 -29.91 -20.35 -22.58
CA GLY A 15 -29.17 -20.79 -23.75
C GLY A 15 -27.79 -20.17 -23.71
N ALA A 16 -26.74 -20.99 -23.75
CA ALA A 16 -25.40 -20.53 -23.96
C ALA A 16 -25.28 -19.88 -25.34
N ILE A 17 -24.89 -18.61 -25.37
CA ILE A 17 -24.67 -17.87 -26.59
C ILE A 17 -23.24 -18.16 -27.06
N VAL A 18 -23.11 -18.91 -28.15
CA VAL A 18 -21.86 -19.01 -28.91
C VAL A 18 -22.20 -18.58 -30.32
N GLY A 19 -21.61 -17.46 -30.73
CA GLY A 19 -21.63 -17.07 -32.15
C GLY A 19 -22.15 -15.68 -32.38
N CYS A 20 -21.36 -14.96 -33.13
CA CYS A 20 -21.63 -13.65 -33.68
C CYS A 20 -22.86 -13.67 -34.58
N ASP A 21 -23.98 -13.14 -34.07
CA ASP A 21 -25.03 -12.51 -34.85
C ASP A 21 -26.02 -11.87 -33.87
N ASN A 22 -26.25 -10.58 -34.04
CA ASN A 22 -27.00 -9.73 -33.11
C ASN A 22 -28.52 -9.84 -33.29
N ASP A 23 -29.08 -11.05 -33.24
CA ASP A 23 -30.52 -11.23 -33.23
C ASP A 23 -30.97 -11.90 -31.93
N TYR A 24 -31.31 -11.08 -30.91
CA TYR A 24 -31.96 -11.57 -29.70
C TYR A 24 -33.46 -11.64 -29.92
N ALA A 25 -33.99 -12.83 -30.06
CA ALA A 25 -35.41 -13.06 -29.97
C ALA A 25 -35.74 -13.68 -28.59
N LEU A 26 -36.35 -12.91 -27.70
CA LEU A 26 -36.93 -13.42 -26.46
C LEU A 26 -38.33 -13.97 -26.78
N TYR A 27 -38.50 -15.28 -26.71
CA TYR A 27 -39.80 -15.91 -26.82
C TYR A 27 -40.35 -16.20 -25.42
N ALA A 28 -41.44 -15.54 -25.05
CA ALA A 28 -42.25 -15.96 -23.92
C ALA A 28 -43.42 -16.77 -24.44
N THR A 29 -43.43 -18.05 -24.18
CA THR A 29 -44.62 -18.88 -24.44
C THR A 29 -45.40 -19.03 -23.15
N ASN A 30 -46.62 -18.45 -23.09
CA ASN A 30 -47.60 -18.80 -22.11
C ASN A 30 -48.41 -19.96 -22.65
N VAL A 31 -48.29 -21.14 -22.04
CA VAL A 31 -49.14 -22.26 -22.32
C VAL A 31 -50.12 -22.38 -21.19
N ALA A 32 -51.35 -22.07 -21.42
CA ALA A 32 -52.49 -22.38 -20.53
C ALA A 32 -53.20 -23.63 -21.10
N GLU A 33 -53.05 -24.75 -20.44
CA GLU A 33 -53.83 -25.94 -20.72
C GLU A 33 -55.15 -25.89 -19.95
N CYS A 34 -56.22 -25.67 -20.62
CA CYS A 34 -57.58 -25.94 -20.13
C CYS A 34 -58.29 -26.70 -21.23
N GLU A 35 -58.53 -28.00 -20.97
CA GLU A 35 -59.39 -28.89 -21.77
C GLU A 35 -59.19 -28.86 -23.32
N ASP A 36 -58.26 -29.60 -23.79
CA ASP A 36 -58.13 -30.09 -25.18
C ASP A 36 -58.04 -29.06 -26.34
N GLU A 37 -57.90 -27.76 -26.08
CA GLU A 37 -57.61 -26.76 -27.11
C GLU A 37 -56.32 -25.99 -26.79
N ILE A 38 -55.31 -26.15 -27.61
CA ILE A 38 -54.08 -25.31 -27.61
C ILE A 38 -54.43 -24.04 -28.37
N ILE A 39 -54.63 -22.94 -27.68
CA ILE A 39 -54.73 -21.61 -28.28
C ILE A 39 -53.33 -21.00 -28.32
N THR A 40 -52.75 -20.94 -29.51
CA THR A 40 -51.50 -20.21 -29.78
C THR A 40 -51.89 -18.78 -30.21
N GLU A 41 -51.80 -17.83 -29.28
CA GLU A 41 -51.96 -16.41 -29.65
C GLU A 41 -50.57 -15.86 -29.98
N TYR A 42 -50.36 -15.53 -31.23
CA TYR A 42 -49.14 -14.85 -31.67
C TYR A 42 -49.32 -13.35 -31.45
N VAL A 43 -48.64 -12.78 -30.48
CA VAL A 43 -48.56 -11.34 -30.35
C VAL A 43 -47.38 -10.89 -31.23
N GLU A 44 -47.65 -10.25 -32.34
CA GLU A 44 -46.66 -9.51 -33.07
C GLU A 44 -46.21 -8.30 -32.23
N VAL A 45 -45.08 -8.40 -31.61
CA VAL A 45 -44.43 -7.25 -30.99
C VAL A 45 -43.55 -6.61 -32.03
N GLU A 46 -43.93 -5.43 -32.48
CA GLU A 46 -43.01 -4.57 -33.27
C GLU A 46 -41.83 -4.24 -32.35
N VAL A 47 -40.75 -4.98 -32.52
CA VAL A 47 -39.46 -4.64 -31.91
C VAL A 47 -38.90 -3.45 -32.68
N PRO A 48 -38.72 -2.27 -32.05
CA PRO A 48 -38.07 -1.16 -32.72
C PRO A 48 -36.69 -1.63 -33.19
N VAL A 49 -36.49 -1.65 -34.48
CA VAL A 49 -35.17 -1.86 -35.07
C VAL A 49 -34.36 -0.61 -34.77
N TYR A 50 -33.57 -0.65 -33.70
CA TYR A 50 -32.49 0.30 -33.53
C TYR A 50 -31.46 0.01 -34.62
N ILE A 51 -31.40 0.87 -35.62
CA ILE A 51 -30.25 0.92 -36.52
C ILE A 51 -29.10 1.45 -35.64
N GLU A 52 -28.35 0.56 -35.00
CA GLU A 52 -27.05 0.94 -34.49
C GLU A 52 -26.21 1.36 -35.68
N THR A 53 -25.95 2.66 -35.78
CA THR A 53 -24.80 3.10 -36.53
C THR A 53 -23.62 2.47 -35.85
N GLU A 54 -22.91 1.57 -36.54
CA GLU A 54 -21.61 1.05 -36.08
C GLU A 54 -20.71 2.26 -35.85
N VAL A 55 -20.69 2.72 -34.61
CA VAL A 55 -19.53 3.39 -34.05
C VAL A 55 -18.60 2.23 -33.71
N GLU A 56 -17.55 2.06 -34.54
CA GLU A 56 -16.39 1.27 -34.09
C GLU A 56 -15.91 1.92 -32.78
N SER A 57 -16.52 1.53 -31.68
CA SER A 57 -16.01 1.85 -30.38
C SER A 57 -14.85 0.88 -30.13
N ASP A 58 -13.64 1.41 -30.12
CA ASP A 58 -12.50 0.72 -29.54
C ASP A 58 -12.97 0.17 -28.20
N PRO A 59 -12.95 -1.16 -27.99
CA PRO A 59 -13.53 -1.77 -26.79
C PRO A 59 -12.85 -1.31 -25.50
N GLY A 60 -11.75 -0.54 -25.60
CA GLY A 60 -10.94 -0.14 -24.46
C GLY A 60 -10.23 -1.33 -23.80
N LEU A 61 -9.20 -1.06 -23.06
CA LEU A 61 -8.51 -2.04 -22.23
C LEU A 61 -9.02 -1.98 -20.80
N ILE A 62 -9.01 -3.12 -20.10
CA ILE A 62 -9.39 -3.17 -18.68
C ILE A 62 -8.11 -3.08 -17.85
N TRP A 63 -8.13 -2.21 -16.85
CA TRP A 63 -7.09 -2.10 -15.84
C TRP A 63 -7.68 -2.22 -14.44
N VAL A 64 -6.87 -2.65 -13.48
CA VAL A 64 -7.24 -2.72 -12.06
C VAL A 64 -6.07 -2.19 -11.24
N ASP A 65 -6.30 -1.08 -10.56
CA ASP A 65 -5.42 -0.59 -9.51
C ASP A 65 -5.90 -1.12 -8.17
N SER A 66 -4.98 -1.44 -7.28
CA SER A 66 -5.34 -1.99 -5.97
C SER A 66 -4.35 -1.62 -4.88
N PHE A 67 -4.85 -1.57 -3.64
CA PHE A 67 -4.04 -1.47 -2.44
C PHE A 67 -4.72 -2.20 -1.29
N THR A 68 -3.95 -2.52 -0.24
CA THR A 68 -4.50 -2.94 1.04
C THR A 68 -4.48 -1.74 1.98
N GLN A 69 -5.65 -1.44 2.58
CA GLN A 69 -5.76 -0.33 3.51
C GLN A 69 -4.87 -0.55 4.74
N PRO A 70 -3.97 0.40 5.06
CA PRO A 70 -3.15 0.30 6.26
C PRO A 70 -3.99 0.13 7.53
N GLN A 71 -3.47 -0.61 8.47
CA GLN A 71 -4.10 -0.71 9.79
C GLN A 71 -3.62 0.47 10.65
N SER A 72 -4.39 1.52 10.68
CA SER A 72 -4.14 2.70 11.51
C SER A 72 -5.34 2.93 12.42
N VAL A 73 -5.48 2.11 13.47
CA VAL A 73 -6.61 2.27 14.39
C VAL A 73 -6.34 3.34 15.44
N ASP A 74 -5.12 3.39 16.00
CA ASP A 74 -4.74 4.31 17.08
C ASP A 74 -3.50 5.16 16.78
N GLY A 75 -3.18 5.36 15.49
CA GLY A 75 -2.03 6.12 15.04
C GLY A 75 -0.80 5.25 14.74
N VAL A 76 0.38 5.84 14.75
CA VAL A 76 1.63 5.17 14.43
C VAL A 76 2.68 5.37 15.53
N ASP A 77 3.34 4.30 15.92
CA ASP A 77 4.56 4.31 16.71
C ASP A 77 5.75 4.15 15.77
N ILE A 78 6.70 5.04 15.85
CA ILE A 78 7.87 5.11 14.97
C ILE A 78 9.12 4.90 15.80
N LEU A 79 9.98 3.98 15.36
CA LEU A 79 11.27 3.72 15.98
C LEU A 79 12.39 3.89 14.96
N TRP A 80 13.27 4.86 15.18
CA TRP A 80 14.53 4.95 14.45
C TRP A 80 15.59 4.13 15.18
N VAL A 81 16.15 3.14 14.51
CA VAL A 81 17.28 2.36 14.98
C VAL A 81 18.50 2.85 14.24
N ILE A 82 19.36 3.59 14.93
CA ILE A 82 20.43 4.35 14.31
C ILE A 82 21.77 3.75 14.71
N ASP A 83 22.56 3.42 13.72
CA ASP A 83 23.95 3.13 13.94
C ASP A 83 24.66 4.37 14.51
N THR A 84 25.32 4.20 15.63
CA THR A 84 26.03 5.27 16.34
C THR A 84 27.53 5.08 16.31
N SER A 85 28.04 4.25 15.41
CA SER A 85 29.48 4.07 15.14
C SER A 85 30.13 5.38 14.65
N GLY A 86 31.46 5.43 14.69
CA GLY A 86 32.18 6.66 14.34
C GLY A 86 32.09 7.09 12.88
N SER A 87 31.83 6.16 11.97
CA SER A 87 31.66 6.40 10.52
C SER A 87 30.38 7.20 10.23
N MET A 88 29.32 6.97 10.99
CA MET A 88 28.05 7.64 10.86
C MET A 88 28.07 9.15 11.08
N ASN A 89 29.07 9.70 11.79
CA ASN A 89 29.17 11.16 11.99
C ASN A 89 29.22 11.96 10.69
N THR A 90 29.57 11.33 9.58
CA THR A 90 29.59 11.96 8.24
C THR A 90 28.18 12.26 7.75
N TYR A 91 27.19 11.53 8.22
CA TYR A 91 25.80 11.61 7.77
C TYR A 91 24.89 12.39 8.72
N ASP A 92 25.42 12.99 9.80
CA ASP A 92 24.63 13.79 10.73
C ASP A 92 23.73 14.84 10.04
N PRO A 93 24.19 15.62 9.02
CA PRO A 93 23.31 16.58 8.34
C PRO A 93 22.16 15.95 7.58
N GLN A 94 22.39 14.79 6.94
CA GLN A 94 21.34 14.06 6.21
C GLN A 94 20.35 13.42 7.17
N LEU A 95 20.84 12.90 8.31
CA LEU A 95 20.01 12.36 9.39
C LEU A 95 19.06 13.43 9.93
N GLU A 96 19.60 14.62 10.27
CA GLU A 96 18.79 15.76 10.74
C GLU A 96 17.72 16.15 9.71
N ALA A 97 18.09 16.31 8.44
CA ALA A 97 17.15 16.65 7.37
C ALA A 97 16.09 15.56 7.14
N GLY A 98 16.47 14.29 7.23
CA GLY A 98 15.55 13.14 7.10
C GLY A 98 14.52 13.11 8.24
N ILE A 99 14.96 13.31 9.48
CA ILE A 99 14.07 13.37 10.64
C ILE A 99 13.13 14.58 10.53
N GLU A 100 13.65 15.76 10.16
CA GLU A 100 12.83 16.97 9.98
C GLU A 100 11.77 16.74 8.89
N SER A 101 12.14 16.12 7.80
CA SER A 101 11.22 15.79 6.72
C SER A 101 10.10 14.85 7.18
N MET A 102 10.44 13.80 7.95
CA MET A 102 9.44 12.91 8.56
C MET A 102 8.50 13.66 9.47
N LEU A 103 9.00 14.47 10.40
CA LEU A 103 8.18 15.25 11.34
C LEU A 103 7.20 16.19 10.61
N ASN A 104 7.65 16.79 9.50
CA ASN A 104 6.81 17.67 8.68
C ASN A 104 5.75 16.90 7.86
N ALA A 105 5.98 15.63 7.55
CA ALA A 105 5.06 14.80 6.80
C ALA A 105 4.03 14.09 7.70
N LEU A 106 4.34 13.90 8.99
CA LEU A 106 3.45 13.23 9.92
C LEU A 106 2.17 14.02 10.16
N PRO A 107 1.03 13.34 10.39
CA PRO A 107 -0.24 14.00 10.68
C PRO A 107 -0.17 14.85 11.97
N ALA A 108 -1.11 15.77 12.13
CA ALA A 108 -1.15 16.67 13.29
C ALA A 108 -1.36 15.96 14.64
N THR A 109 -1.74 14.69 14.62
CA THR A 109 -2.03 13.89 15.83
C THR A 109 -1.73 12.40 15.59
N GLY A 110 -1.66 11.63 16.66
CA GLY A 110 -1.70 10.18 16.60
C GLY A 110 -0.35 9.47 16.41
N TRP A 111 0.77 10.17 16.30
CA TRP A 111 2.08 9.55 16.20
C TRP A 111 2.93 9.69 17.46
N ARG A 112 3.88 8.78 17.62
CA ARG A 112 4.97 8.83 18.59
C ARG A 112 6.26 8.37 17.89
N LEU A 113 7.38 9.07 18.14
CA LEU A 113 8.65 8.76 17.50
C LEU A 113 9.74 8.64 18.56
N ALA A 114 10.38 7.49 18.63
CA ALA A 114 11.54 7.23 19.47
C ALA A 114 12.77 6.94 18.62
N MET A 115 13.93 7.05 19.24
CA MET A 115 15.22 6.74 18.64
C MET A 115 16.02 5.83 19.58
N THR A 116 16.75 4.90 19.01
CA THR A 116 17.66 4.02 19.74
C THR A 116 18.91 3.71 18.92
N SER A 117 19.98 3.29 19.60
CA SER A 117 21.19 2.80 18.93
C SER A 117 20.97 1.41 18.31
N SER A 118 21.74 1.08 17.26
CA SER A 118 21.84 -0.27 16.71
C SER A 118 22.59 -1.28 17.62
N ASP A 119 23.03 -0.84 18.79
CA ASP A 119 23.74 -1.66 19.78
C ASP A 119 22.76 -2.26 20.80
N PRO A 120 22.49 -3.58 20.80
CA PRO A 120 21.43 -4.16 21.60
C PRO A 120 21.53 -3.90 23.12
N PRO A 121 22.72 -3.98 23.77
CA PRO A 121 22.86 -3.61 25.16
C PRO A 121 22.49 -2.15 25.47
N THR A 122 22.80 -1.24 24.55
CA THR A 122 22.46 0.19 24.66
C THR A 122 20.98 0.40 24.45
N ALA A 123 20.41 -0.22 23.42
CA ALA A 123 18.98 -0.14 23.10
C ALA A 123 18.10 -0.63 24.24
N ALA A 124 18.51 -1.72 24.92
CA ALA A 124 17.79 -2.27 26.06
C ALA A 124 17.71 -1.32 27.28
N LEU A 125 18.56 -0.28 27.32
CA LEU A 125 18.64 0.68 28.42
C LEU A 125 18.12 2.09 28.03
N GLU A 126 17.62 2.27 26.79
CA GLU A 126 17.10 3.56 26.34
C GLU A 126 15.75 3.85 26.99
N GLU A 127 15.65 5.00 27.66
CA GLU A 127 14.48 5.41 28.45
C GLU A 127 13.99 6.82 28.12
N GLN A 128 14.34 7.37 26.95
CA GLN A 128 13.82 8.67 26.54
C GLN A 128 12.35 8.56 26.15
N PHE A 129 11.54 9.53 26.60
CA PHE A 129 10.14 9.62 26.18
C PHE A 129 10.09 9.96 24.68
N PRO A 130 9.20 9.32 23.91
CA PRO A 130 9.11 9.58 22.49
C PRO A 130 8.68 11.01 22.18
N LEU A 131 9.08 11.50 21.02
CA LEU A 131 8.50 12.73 20.44
C LEU A 131 7.02 12.50 20.17
N VAL A 132 6.26 13.58 20.29
CA VAL A 132 4.79 13.58 20.10
C VAL A 132 4.38 14.78 19.22
N PRO A 133 3.16 14.81 18.69
CA PRO A 133 2.65 15.95 17.92
C PRO A 133 2.85 17.28 18.66
N GLY A 134 3.55 18.21 17.99
CA GLY A 134 3.91 19.52 18.53
C GLY A 134 5.39 19.67 18.87
N ASP A 135 6.13 18.57 18.97
CA ASP A 135 7.60 18.60 19.07
C ASP A 135 8.19 18.93 17.70
N ASP A 136 9.38 19.54 17.69
CA ASP A 136 10.06 19.98 16.49
C ASP A 136 11.43 19.30 16.29
N ILE A 137 12.13 19.69 15.23
CA ILE A 137 13.45 19.13 14.92
C ILE A 137 14.46 19.38 16.05
N ALA A 138 14.35 20.48 16.79
CA ALA A 138 15.26 20.75 17.90
C ALA A 138 15.05 19.75 19.06
N ASP A 139 13.81 19.34 19.30
CA ASP A 139 13.47 18.28 20.27
C ASP A 139 14.04 16.93 19.80
N ALA A 140 13.90 16.62 18.51
CA ALA A 140 14.42 15.41 17.91
C ALA A 140 15.96 15.34 17.99
N MET A 141 16.66 16.42 17.65
CA MET A 141 18.11 16.46 17.73
C MET A 141 18.62 16.46 19.19
N ASN A 142 17.83 16.98 20.13
CA ASN A 142 18.12 16.83 21.54
C ASN A 142 17.98 15.37 21.99
N MET A 143 16.94 14.65 21.53
CA MET A 143 16.77 13.22 21.76
C MET A 143 17.96 12.43 21.19
N TYR A 144 18.30 12.64 19.91
CA TYR A 144 19.44 12.01 19.26
C TYR A 144 20.75 12.24 20.00
N SER A 145 20.98 13.47 20.49
CA SER A 145 22.20 13.83 21.21
C SER A 145 22.31 13.18 22.58
N ASN A 146 21.19 12.88 23.23
CA ASN A 146 21.11 12.25 24.54
C ASN A 146 20.95 10.72 24.47
N MET A 147 20.69 10.17 23.29
CA MET A 147 20.57 8.74 23.06
C MET A 147 21.85 8.01 23.43
N GLY A 148 21.73 6.83 24.02
CA GLY A 148 22.84 5.94 24.28
C GLY A 148 23.62 5.63 23.01
N ARG A 149 24.93 5.52 23.08
CA ARG A 149 25.79 5.20 21.95
C ARG A 149 26.49 3.88 22.15
N GLY A 150 26.46 3.05 21.13
CA GLY A 150 27.12 1.74 21.06
C GLY A 150 28.06 1.66 19.85
N HIS A 151 28.58 0.49 19.62
CA HIS A 151 29.54 0.22 18.55
C HIS A 151 29.16 -1.01 17.71
N SER A 152 28.03 -1.66 18.02
CA SER A 152 27.55 -2.81 17.26
C SER A 152 26.56 -2.36 16.21
N GLU A 153 26.64 -2.95 15.03
CA GLU A 153 25.74 -2.75 13.90
C GLU A 153 24.72 -3.93 13.86
N GLU A 154 24.07 -4.18 15.00
CA GLU A 154 23.12 -5.28 15.22
C GLU A 154 21.67 -4.70 15.29
N GLY A 155 21.24 -4.04 14.21
CA GLY A 155 19.99 -3.28 14.18
C GLY A 155 18.74 -4.10 14.48
N PHE A 156 18.67 -5.34 14.01
CA PHE A 156 17.52 -6.22 14.30
C PHE A 156 17.44 -6.62 15.77
N ASP A 157 18.57 -7.07 16.34
CA ASP A 157 18.63 -7.42 17.77
C ASP A 157 18.38 -6.19 18.64
N ALA A 158 18.86 -5.00 18.22
CA ALA A 158 18.65 -3.74 18.93
C ALA A 158 17.18 -3.28 18.89
N ALA A 159 16.51 -3.39 17.74
CA ALA A 159 15.09 -3.11 17.63
C ALA A 159 14.28 -3.95 18.64
N LYS A 160 14.53 -5.24 18.70
CA LYS A 160 13.88 -6.13 19.67
C LYS A 160 14.22 -5.75 21.11
N ALA A 161 15.50 -5.53 21.40
CA ALA A 161 15.95 -5.17 22.74
C ALA A 161 15.30 -3.88 23.25
N TYR A 162 15.11 -2.88 22.37
CA TYR A 162 14.38 -1.66 22.67
C TYR A 162 12.89 -1.93 22.91
N MET A 163 12.23 -2.60 21.99
CA MET A 163 10.78 -2.85 22.05
C MET A 163 10.36 -3.71 23.25
N GLU A 164 11.25 -4.57 23.72
CA GLU A 164 11.01 -5.44 24.89
C GLU A 164 11.48 -4.82 26.21
N ASN A 165 12.10 -3.63 26.22
CA ASN A 165 12.50 -2.99 27.47
C ASN A 165 11.28 -2.47 28.25
N ASP A 166 11.41 -2.44 29.59
CA ASP A 166 10.31 -2.05 30.49
C ASP A 166 9.80 -0.64 30.21
N TYR A 167 10.64 0.27 29.70
CA TYR A 167 10.27 1.65 29.41
C TYR A 167 9.48 1.77 28.11
N ALA A 168 9.95 1.16 27.02
CA ALA A 168 9.24 1.15 25.73
C ALA A 168 7.83 0.57 25.88
N LEU A 169 7.67 -0.49 26.67
CA LEU A 169 6.36 -1.09 26.96
C LEU A 169 5.38 -0.14 27.68
N THR A 170 5.87 0.96 28.29
CA THR A 170 4.98 1.97 28.90
C THR A 170 4.33 2.90 27.91
N TRP A 171 4.90 3.09 26.72
CA TRP A 171 4.43 4.07 25.78
C TRP A 171 4.06 3.52 24.39
N MET A 172 4.69 2.42 23.97
CA MET A 172 4.32 1.77 22.70
C MET A 172 2.89 1.21 22.77
N ARG A 173 2.14 1.44 21.72
CA ARG A 173 0.72 1.09 21.65
C ARG A 173 0.54 -0.18 20.82
N PRO A 174 0.07 -1.29 21.38
CA PRO A 174 -0.05 -2.55 20.64
C PRO A 174 -1.07 -2.47 19.49
N ASP A 175 -1.99 -1.51 19.54
CA ASP A 175 -3.04 -1.32 18.53
C ASP A 175 -2.68 -0.21 17.50
N ALA A 176 -1.56 0.50 17.67
CA ALA A 176 -1.05 1.43 16.67
C ALA A 176 -0.26 0.69 15.59
N ALA A 177 -0.15 1.27 14.39
CA ALA A 177 0.83 0.80 13.42
C ALA A 177 2.25 1.01 13.95
N LEU A 178 3.20 0.18 13.53
CA LEU A 178 4.61 0.30 13.88
C LEU A 178 5.46 0.50 12.63
N LEU A 179 6.19 1.60 12.56
CA LEU A 179 7.22 1.84 11.56
C LEU A 179 8.59 1.79 12.21
N ILE A 180 9.47 0.90 11.73
CA ILE A 180 10.89 0.96 12.07
C ILE A 180 11.66 1.56 10.90
N VAL A 181 12.59 2.48 11.20
CA VAL A 181 13.54 3.06 10.25
C VAL A 181 14.94 2.65 10.66
N MET A 182 15.56 1.76 9.90
CA MET A 182 16.93 1.32 10.11
C MET A 182 17.89 2.29 9.44
N VAL A 183 18.93 2.73 10.14
CA VAL A 183 19.93 3.66 9.59
C VAL A 183 21.32 3.16 9.91
N SER A 184 22.11 2.76 8.90
CA SER A 184 23.48 2.30 9.07
C SER A 184 24.30 2.42 7.78
N ASP A 185 25.57 2.77 7.90
CA ASP A 185 26.54 2.74 6.82
C ASP A 185 27.33 1.40 6.75
N GLU A 186 26.89 0.39 7.52
CA GLU A 186 27.44 -0.95 7.51
C GLU A 186 26.35 -2.01 7.34
N GLU A 187 26.78 -3.26 7.07
CA GLU A 187 25.88 -4.42 7.00
C GLU A 187 25.32 -4.75 8.39
N GLU A 188 24.10 -5.26 8.41
CA GLU A 188 23.40 -5.74 9.58
C GLU A 188 24.07 -7.02 10.16
N GLN A 189 24.50 -6.98 11.42
CA GLN A 189 25.37 -7.99 12.02
C GLN A 189 24.70 -8.78 13.15
N SER A 190 23.39 -8.66 13.36
CA SER A 190 22.66 -9.41 14.39
C SER A 190 22.92 -10.91 14.29
N ASN A 191 23.27 -11.49 15.42
CA ASN A 191 23.52 -12.92 15.53
C ASN A 191 23.04 -13.52 16.86
N GLY A 192 22.39 -12.71 17.69
CA GLY A 192 21.77 -13.11 18.95
C GLY A 192 20.41 -13.77 18.70
N ASP A 193 19.36 -12.97 18.67
CA ASP A 193 17.99 -13.44 18.41
C ASP A 193 17.74 -13.66 16.91
N PHE A 194 18.41 -12.90 16.05
CA PHE A 194 18.18 -12.89 14.60
C PHE A 194 19.44 -13.25 13.78
N PRO A 195 19.94 -14.48 13.87
CA PRO A 195 21.07 -14.93 13.06
C PRO A 195 20.74 -14.95 11.54
N ASN A 196 19.46 -15.02 11.18
CA ASN A 196 18.97 -14.96 9.81
C ASN A 196 17.92 -13.86 9.67
N VAL A 197 17.80 -13.29 8.47
CA VAL A 197 16.80 -12.26 8.17
C VAL A 197 15.37 -12.78 8.35
N ASP A 198 15.11 -14.02 7.94
CA ASP A 198 13.81 -14.67 8.11
C ASP A 198 13.34 -14.71 9.58
N ASP A 199 14.28 -14.87 10.55
CA ASP A 199 13.95 -14.88 11.96
C ASP A 199 13.45 -13.50 12.42
N PHE A 200 14.08 -12.42 11.96
CA PHE A 200 13.62 -11.06 12.20
C PHE A 200 12.27 -10.79 11.53
N ILE A 201 12.12 -11.15 10.26
CA ILE A 201 10.87 -10.98 9.51
C ILE A 201 9.72 -11.69 10.24
N PHE A 202 9.93 -12.93 10.65
CA PHE A 202 8.90 -13.70 11.34
C PHE A 202 8.52 -13.07 12.69
N TRP A 203 9.49 -12.59 13.46
CA TRP A 203 9.24 -11.90 14.71
C TRP A 203 8.52 -10.57 14.50
N TYR A 204 9.03 -9.76 13.55
CA TYR A 204 8.53 -8.39 13.32
C TYR A 204 7.10 -8.37 12.78
N GLN A 205 6.77 -9.24 11.85
CA GLN A 205 5.41 -9.32 11.29
C GLN A 205 4.34 -9.69 12.33
N ALA A 206 4.71 -10.22 13.47
CA ALA A 206 3.80 -10.56 14.56
C ALA A 206 3.56 -9.39 15.53
N GLN A 207 4.34 -8.30 15.41
CA GLN A 207 4.18 -7.13 16.27
C GLN A 207 2.94 -6.32 15.88
N HIS A 208 2.40 -5.54 16.80
CA HIS A 208 1.30 -4.59 16.58
C HIS A 208 0.14 -5.14 15.74
N GLY A 209 -0.26 -6.39 16.01
CA GLY A 209 -1.34 -7.04 15.27
C GLY A 209 -1.07 -7.28 13.78
N GLY A 210 0.19 -7.18 13.34
CA GLY A 210 0.61 -7.32 11.96
C GLY A 210 0.66 -6.00 11.16
N SER A 211 0.42 -4.87 11.81
CA SER A 211 0.52 -3.55 11.18
C SER A 211 1.91 -2.99 11.32
N VAL A 212 2.84 -3.59 10.62
CA VAL A 212 4.26 -3.28 10.70
C VAL A 212 4.81 -2.85 9.35
N TYR A 213 5.65 -1.82 9.37
CA TYR A 213 6.29 -1.20 8.22
C TYR A 213 7.78 -1.06 8.50
N LEU A 214 8.60 -1.23 7.49
CA LEU A 214 10.04 -1.14 7.62
C LEU A 214 10.60 -0.21 6.53
N ALA A 215 11.49 0.68 6.91
CA ALA A 215 12.28 1.48 5.98
C ALA A 215 13.75 1.38 6.36
N SER A 216 14.64 1.60 5.39
CA SER A 216 16.08 1.55 5.62
C SER A 216 16.79 2.67 4.89
N VAL A 217 17.73 3.31 5.57
CA VAL A 217 18.70 4.25 5.03
C VAL A 217 20.08 3.60 5.17
N ILE A 218 20.60 3.05 4.08
CA ILE A 218 21.71 2.10 4.12
C ILE A 218 22.67 2.25 2.93
N ASN A 219 23.83 1.63 3.01
CA ASN A 219 24.69 1.45 1.87
C ASN A 219 24.11 0.47 0.84
N LEU A 220 24.03 0.91 -0.41
CA LEU A 220 23.58 0.09 -1.53
C LEU A 220 24.76 -0.53 -2.28
N ASP A 221 24.47 -1.50 -3.17
CA ASP A 221 25.46 -1.99 -4.14
C ASP A 221 26.06 -0.81 -4.91
N PRO A 222 27.38 -0.81 -5.16
CA PRO A 222 28.04 0.27 -5.90
C PRO A 222 27.46 0.59 -7.28
N ALA A 223 26.71 -0.34 -7.87
CA ALA A 223 26.02 -0.11 -9.15
C ALA A 223 24.76 0.76 -9.00
N ASP A 224 24.18 0.77 -7.81
CA ASP A 224 22.91 1.44 -7.50
C ASP A 224 23.09 2.63 -6.55
N SER A 225 24.30 2.80 -6.00
CA SER A 225 24.62 3.86 -5.05
C SER A 225 25.20 5.10 -5.72
N VAL A 226 24.91 6.26 -5.13
CA VAL A 226 25.53 7.56 -5.50
C VAL A 226 26.77 7.88 -4.68
N CYS A 227 27.29 6.94 -3.89
CA CYS A 227 28.49 7.14 -3.09
C CYS A 227 29.72 7.46 -3.96
N ASP A 228 30.45 8.53 -3.65
CA ASP A 228 31.74 8.85 -4.27
C ASP A 228 32.81 7.77 -4.01
N ARG A 229 32.67 7.11 -2.85
CA ARG A 229 33.46 5.93 -2.49
C ARG A 229 32.48 4.77 -2.28
N PRO A 230 32.46 3.81 -3.23
CA PRO A 230 31.61 2.66 -3.03
C PRO A 230 31.97 1.97 -1.70
N PRO A 231 30.95 1.55 -0.93
CA PRO A 231 31.18 0.75 0.28
C PRO A 231 31.97 -0.51 -0.08
N SER A 232 32.66 -1.09 0.90
CA SER A 232 33.21 -2.43 0.71
C SER A 232 32.04 -3.42 0.60
N ALA A 233 32.28 -4.59 0.00
CA ALA A 233 31.24 -5.60 -0.11
C ALA A 233 30.69 -6.09 1.25
N SER A 234 31.46 -5.85 2.32
CA SER A 234 31.03 -6.16 3.70
C SER A 234 30.15 -5.09 4.33
N ASP A 235 30.04 -3.91 3.71
CA ASP A 235 29.33 -2.76 4.27
C ASP A 235 28.00 -2.52 3.54
N ILE A 236 27.69 -3.30 2.49
CA ILE A 236 26.41 -3.24 1.79
C ILE A 236 25.33 -3.84 2.70
N GLY A 237 24.26 -3.09 2.93
CA GLY A 237 23.18 -3.48 3.82
C GLY A 237 22.24 -4.54 3.22
N GLU A 238 22.76 -5.70 2.79
CA GLU A 238 22.00 -6.74 2.11
C GLU A 238 20.86 -7.29 2.98
N ARG A 239 21.11 -7.53 4.26
CA ARG A 239 20.11 -8.03 5.21
C ARG A 239 19.01 -7.00 5.49
N TYR A 240 19.38 -5.72 5.60
CA TYR A 240 18.41 -4.62 5.71
C TYR A 240 17.54 -4.52 4.45
N MET A 241 18.15 -4.62 3.25
CA MET A 241 17.41 -4.61 1.98
C MET A 241 16.42 -5.78 1.89
N GLU A 242 16.86 -6.99 2.25
CA GLU A 242 16.02 -8.18 2.21
C GLU A 242 14.77 -7.99 3.12
N ALA A 243 14.98 -7.58 4.37
CA ALA A 243 13.89 -7.34 5.31
C ALA A 243 12.96 -6.22 4.82
N THR A 244 13.53 -5.08 4.39
CA THR A 244 12.74 -3.93 3.92
C THR A 244 11.89 -4.28 2.71
N ASN A 245 12.46 -5.00 1.73
CA ASN A 245 11.73 -5.46 0.56
C ASN A 245 10.59 -6.44 0.91
N TYR A 246 10.80 -7.30 1.90
CA TYR A 246 9.74 -8.21 2.35
C TYR A 246 8.50 -7.45 2.82
N PHE A 247 8.68 -6.36 3.55
CA PHE A 247 7.58 -5.51 4.03
C PHE A 247 7.12 -4.47 3.00
N GLY A 248 7.65 -4.48 1.78
CA GLY A 248 7.31 -3.51 0.74
C GLY A 248 7.71 -2.07 1.10
N GLY A 249 8.73 -1.92 1.92
CA GLY A 249 9.15 -0.64 2.45
C GLY A 249 10.10 0.14 1.54
N TYR A 250 10.52 1.32 2.01
CA TYR A 250 11.40 2.21 1.27
C TYR A 250 12.86 2.02 1.67
N ILE A 251 13.71 1.95 0.67
CA ILE A 251 15.17 1.89 0.82
C ILE A 251 15.75 3.18 0.29
N VAL A 252 16.56 3.85 1.11
CA VAL A 252 17.25 5.09 0.79
C VAL A 252 18.77 4.81 0.76
N ASP A 253 19.45 5.25 -0.29
CA ASP A 253 20.91 5.25 -0.30
C ASP A 253 21.43 6.24 0.73
N ILE A 254 22.21 5.76 1.70
CA ILE A 254 22.75 6.59 2.76
C ILE A 254 23.64 7.73 2.22
N CYS A 255 24.27 7.53 1.04
CA CYS A 255 25.08 8.53 0.37
C CYS A 255 24.28 9.59 -0.39
N SER A 256 22.96 9.49 -0.46
CA SER A 256 22.12 10.53 -1.03
C SER A 256 22.30 11.84 -0.25
N GLU A 257 22.39 12.94 -0.97
CA GLU A 257 22.48 14.27 -0.33
C GLU A 257 21.19 14.61 0.46
N ASP A 258 20.06 14.01 0.06
CA ASP A 258 18.74 14.24 0.62
C ASP A 258 17.99 12.91 0.82
N TRP A 259 17.74 12.55 2.09
CA TRP A 259 16.95 11.38 2.45
C TRP A 259 15.44 11.65 2.50
N SER A 260 15.05 12.94 2.46
CA SER A 260 13.67 13.39 2.68
C SER A 260 12.63 12.67 1.82
N PRO A 261 12.84 12.46 0.51
CA PRO A 261 11.82 11.82 -0.31
C PRO A 261 11.47 10.39 0.14
N GLY A 262 12.49 9.58 0.45
CA GLY A 262 12.28 8.20 0.88
C GLY A 262 11.73 8.09 2.30
N VAL A 263 12.22 8.93 3.22
CA VAL A 263 11.75 8.99 4.61
C VAL A 263 10.30 9.50 4.69
N THR A 264 9.95 10.53 3.90
CA THR A 264 8.57 11.01 3.78
C THR A 264 7.65 9.91 3.24
N ALA A 265 8.07 9.23 2.18
CA ALA A 265 7.30 8.12 1.62
C ALA A 265 7.08 6.99 2.64
N ALA A 266 8.09 6.66 3.45
CA ALA A 266 7.96 5.67 4.52
C ALA A 266 6.93 6.10 5.59
N SER A 267 6.90 7.39 5.96
CA SER A 267 5.95 7.90 6.96
C SER A 267 4.50 7.89 6.46
N THR A 268 4.29 8.10 5.16
CA THR A 268 2.94 8.12 4.56
C THR A 268 2.38 6.71 4.31
N GLN A 269 3.22 5.67 4.29
CA GLN A 269 2.74 4.27 4.17
C GLN A 269 1.83 3.83 5.31
N VAL A 270 1.97 4.43 6.49
CA VAL A 270 1.20 4.05 7.69
C VAL A 270 -0.12 4.81 7.80
N GLU A 271 -0.40 5.77 6.93
CA GLU A 271 -1.63 6.53 6.92
C GLU A 271 -2.74 5.81 6.17
N PRO A 272 -4.00 5.90 6.63
CA PRO A 272 -5.12 5.39 5.86
C PRO A 272 -5.21 6.10 4.50
N HIS A 273 -5.35 5.33 3.44
CA HIS A 273 -5.57 5.89 2.11
C HIS A 273 -6.99 6.42 1.98
N GLU A 274 -7.11 7.73 1.81
CA GLU A 274 -8.38 8.42 1.54
C GLU A 274 -8.73 8.40 0.05
N HIS A 275 -7.76 8.07 -0.81
CA HIS A 275 -7.89 8.00 -2.26
C HIS A 275 -6.89 7.02 -2.88
N ILE A 276 -7.09 6.70 -4.14
CA ILE A 276 -6.13 5.98 -4.98
C ILE A 276 -5.91 6.75 -6.28
N GLU A 277 -4.65 6.94 -6.66
CA GLU A 277 -4.26 7.45 -7.97
C GLU A 277 -4.35 6.33 -9.00
N LEU A 278 -5.01 6.59 -10.12
CA LEU A 278 -5.18 5.60 -11.18
C LEU A 278 -3.98 5.61 -12.13
N THR A 279 -3.54 4.41 -12.52
CA THR A 279 -2.41 4.25 -13.45
C THR A 279 -2.72 4.84 -14.82
N HIS A 280 -3.97 4.71 -15.29
CA HIS A 280 -4.42 5.24 -16.58
C HIS A 280 -5.60 6.18 -16.41
N VAL A 281 -5.81 7.07 -17.37
CA VAL A 281 -7.02 7.91 -17.40
C VAL A 281 -8.22 7.02 -17.74
N PRO A 282 -9.21 6.90 -16.85
CA PRO A 282 -10.32 5.97 -17.03
C PRO A 282 -11.40 6.51 -17.97
N VAL A 283 -12.17 5.61 -18.56
CA VAL A 283 -13.52 5.93 -19.03
C VAL A 283 -14.40 6.03 -17.77
N GLU A 284 -14.69 7.23 -17.30
CA GLU A 284 -15.29 7.51 -16.00
C GLU A 284 -16.51 6.63 -15.67
N ALA A 285 -17.42 6.45 -16.62
CA ALA A 285 -18.62 5.62 -16.44
C ALA A 285 -18.31 4.12 -16.19
N SER A 286 -17.09 3.69 -16.49
CA SER A 286 -16.65 2.29 -16.33
C SER A 286 -16.05 2.01 -14.96
N ILE A 287 -15.71 3.02 -14.16
CA ILE A 287 -15.06 2.84 -12.87
C ILE A 287 -15.94 2.01 -11.94
N ARG A 288 -15.34 1.00 -11.33
CA ARG A 288 -15.96 0.14 -10.31
C ARG A 288 -14.99 -0.05 -9.16
N VAL A 289 -15.43 0.25 -7.97
CA VAL A 289 -14.66 0.10 -6.74
C VAL A 289 -15.17 -1.10 -5.96
N PHE A 290 -14.26 -1.98 -5.58
CA PHE A 290 -14.54 -3.12 -4.74
C PHE A 290 -13.73 -3.00 -3.44
N ILE A 291 -14.37 -3.29 -2.31
CA ILE A 291 -13.73 -3.40 -1.01
C ILE A 291 -13.99 -4.82 -0.50
N ASN A 292 -12.93 -5.59 -0.29
CA ASN A 292 -13.01 -7.01 0.08
C ASN A 292 -13.94 -7.80 -0.87
N GLN A 293 -13.79 -7.57 -2.19
CA GLN A 293 -14.59 -8.19 -3.26
C GLN A 293 -16.08 -7.77 -3.28
N GLN A 294 -16.48 -6.78 -2.49
CA GLN A 294 -17.84 -6.23 -2.48
C GLN A 294 -17.87 -4.89 -3.22
N LEU A 295 -18.83 -4.74 -4.14
CA LEU A 295 -19.00 -3.48 -4.87
C LEU A 295 -19.34 -2.35 -3.88
N ASN A 296 -18.56 -1.27 -3.94
CA ASN A 296 -18.75 -0.07 -3.13
C ASN A 296 -19.23 1.08 -4.02
N SER A 297 -20.08 1.96 -3.46
CA SER A 297 -20.61 3.15 -4.15
C SER A 297 -20.27 4.47 -3.44
N ASP A 298 -19.59 4.40 -2.29
CA ASP A 298 -19.28 5.56 -1.44
C ASP A 298 -17.91 6.14 -1.84
N TRP A 299 -17.84 6.63 -3.07
CA TRP A 299 -16.64 7.21 -3.66
C TRP A 299 -17.00 8.16 -4.82
N TYR A 300 -16.05 9.00 -5.20
CA TYR A 300 -16.11 9.81 -6.41
C TYR A 300 -14.76 9.85 -7.13
N TYR A 301 -14.78 10.11 -8.42
CA TYR A 301 -13.59 10.29 -9.24
C TYR A 301 -13.34 11.78 -9.48
N GLU A 302 -12.09 12.22 -9.29
CA GLU A 302 -11.63 13.57 -9.57
C GLU A 302 -10.72 13.57 -10.81
N PRO A 303 -11.20 14.04 -11.98
CA PRO A 303 -10.43 13.99 -13.21
C PRO A 303 -9.17 14.87 -13.21
N SER A 304 -9.15 15.91 -12.38
CA SER A 304 -8.05 16.89 -12.38
C SER A 304 -6.74 16.33 -11.84
N ASP A 305 -6.80 15.31 -11.01
CA ASP A 305 -5.63 14.61 -10.43
C ASP A 305 -5.64 13.10 -10.68
N ASN A 306 -6.59 12.61 -11.48
CA ASN A 306 -6.74 11.21 -11.85
C ASN A 306 -6.90 10.27 -10.65
N ARG A 307 -7.71 10.66 -9.65
CA ARG A 307 -7.88 9.93 -8.38
C ARG A 307 -9.32 9.55 -8.11
N VAL A 308 -9.47 8.39 -7.47
CA VAL A 308 -10.73 7.97 -6.84
C VAL A 308 -10.63 8.24 -5.35
N TYR A 309 -11.50 9.07 -4.82
CA TYR A 309 -11.61 9.43 -3.41
C TYR A 309 -12.72 8.63 -2.75
N PHE A 310 -12.53 8.23 -1.49
CA PHE A 310 -13.51 7.47 -0.71
C PHE A 310 -14.30 8.42 0.19
N ASP A 311 -15.62 8.46 0.05
CA ASP A 311 -16.51 9.21 0.96
C ASP A 311 -16.47 8.63 2.38
N ILE A 312 -16.28 7.32 2.46
CA ILE A 312 -16.03 6.58 3.70
C ILE A 312 -14.70 5.83 3.50
N ILE A 313 -13.70 6.19 4.31
CA ILE A 313 -12.39 5.54 4.26
C ILE A 313 -12.57 4.04 4.52
N PRO A 314 -12.05 3.16 3.65
CA PRO A 314 -12.13 1.71 3.84
C PRO A 314 -11.57 1.27 5.20
N GLU A 315 -12.15 0.24 5.79
CA GLU A 315 -11.65 -0.30 7.06
C GLU A 315 -10.23 -0.85 6.91
N SER A 316 -9.48 -0.80 8.00
CA SER A 316 -8.12 -1.36 8.09
C SER A 316 -8.04 -2.78 7.55
N ASN A 317 -6.94 -3.10 6.86
CA ASN A 317 -6.70 -4.38 6.18
C ASN A 317 -7.70 -4.73 5.06
N SER A 318 -8.54 -3.81 4.64
CA SER A 318 -9.40 -4.03 3.48
C SER A 318 -8.58 -4.03 2.20
N LEU A 319 -8.79 -5.04 1.35
CA LEU A 319 -8.33 -4.99 -0.04
C LEU A 319 -9.27 -4.08 -0.83
N VAL A 320 -8.72 -3.03 -1.40
CA VAL A 320 -9.42 -2.11 -2.29
C VAL A 320 -8.94 -2.34 -3.72
N GLU A 321 -9.89 -2.52 -4.63
CA GLU A 321 -9.63 -2.75 -6.05
C GLU A 321 -10.48 -1.77 -6.87
N VAL A 322 -9.86 -1.05 -7.80
CA VAL A 322 -10.52 -0.11 -8.71
C VAL A 322 -10.32 -0.58 -10.13
N GLY A 323 -11.37 -1.17 -10.70
CA GLY A 323 -11.38 -1.63 -12.09
C GLY A 323 -12.01 -0.60 -13.02
N TYR A 324 -11.43 -0.39 -14.19
CA TYR A 324 -11.93 0.56 -15.19
C TYR A 324 -11.45 0.23 -16.60
N LEU A 325 -12.16 0.80 -17.60
CA LEU A 325 -11.71 0.81 -18.99
C LEU A 325 -10.84 2.06 -19.22
N TYR A 326 -9.81 1.90 -20.04
CA TYR A 326 -9.01 3.01 -20.53
C TYR A 326 -8.71 2.81 -22.02
N HIS A 327 -8.35 3.90 -22.72
CA HIS A 327 -7.87 3.86 -24.09
C HIS A 327 -6.38 4.20 -24.09
N GLU A 328 -5.58 3.41 -24.82
CA GLU A 328 -4.19 3.80 -25.07
C GLU A 328 -4.21 5.08 -25.90
N GLU A 329 -3.46 6.12 -25.46
CA GLU A 329 -3.21 7.26 -26.32
C GLU A 329 -2.45 6.74 -27.55
N GLU A 330 -3.03 6.89 -28.74
CA GLU A 330 -2.31 6.67 -29.99
C GLU A 330 -1.09 7.58 -29.96
N GLY A 331 0.08 7.01 -29.70
CA GLY A 331 1.33 7.75 -29.77
C GLY A 331 1.39 8.43 -31.13
N ASP A 332 1.49 9.75 -31.14
CA ASP A 332 1.77 10.55 -32.32
C ASP A 332 3.00 9.96 -33.01
N THR A 333 2.76 9.03 -33.91
CA THR A 333 3.79 8.54 -34.83
C THR A 333 4.07 9.68 -35.78
N GLY A 334 4.87 10.64 -35.29
CA GLY A 334 5.35 11.74 -36.08
C GLY A 334 5.88 11.21 -37.42
N ASP A 335 5.08 11.43 -38.43
CA ASP A 335 5.47 11.23 -39.83
C ASP A 335 6.77 12.02 -40.10
N THR A 336 7.90 11.33 -39.93
CA THR A 336 9.18 11.80 -40.43
C THR A 336 9.17 11.63 -41.98
N GLY A 337 8.31 12.35 -42.63
CA GLY A 337 8.39 12.57 -44.07
C GLY A 337 9.74 13.20 -44.40
N THR A 338 10.65 12.39 -44.88
CA THR A 338 11.89 12.86 -45.51
C THR A 338 11.59 13.09 -46.99
N PRO A 339 11.99 14.25 -47.58
CA PRO A 339 11.81 14.55 -48.99
C PRO A 339 12.70 13.70 -49.90
#